data_8af2d2815de647405a795ae1e824378b
#
_entry.id   8af2d2815de647405a795ae1e824378b
#
_cell.length_a   1.000
_cell.length_b   1.000
_cell.length_c   1.000
_cell.angle_alpha   90.00
_cell.angle_beta   90.00
_cell.angle_gamma   90.00
#
_symmetry.space_group_name_H-M   'P 1'
#
loop_
_entity.id
_entity.type
_entity.pdbx_description
1 polymer ?
#
loop_
_entity_poly.entity_id
_entity_poly.type
_entity_poly.pdbx_seq_one_letter_code
_entity_poly.pdbx_strand_id
1 'polypeptide(L)'
;METQAVPLPQEWGRSAYRSFLEREGLPLISGLAVDDLKRVEVASWPRLDARGAYIQLTGAEDTDGGYVLEVPSGGATAAEQHLFEEVFFVVGGRGSTEIWNRAGARQSFEWQTGSLFAIPLNTFHRLHNGSGREPARLLAVTTAPLLMNLLHNV
;
A
#
# COMPACT_ATOMS: atom_id res chain seq x y z
N MET A 1 15.80 -44.85 16.98
CA MET A 1 16.25 -44.18 15.74
C MET A 1 15.73 -42.74 15.79
N GLU A 2 16.57 -41.79 16.16
CA GLU A 2 16.15 -40.38 16.20
C GLU A 2 15.93 -39.91 14.76
N THR A 3 14.72 -39.45 14.51
CA THR A 3 14.40 -38.84 13.22
C THR A 3 15.07 -37.46 13.18
N GLN A 4 16.17 -37.34 12.48
CA GLN A 4 16.86 -36.09 12.31
C GLN A 4 15.97 -35.16 11.45
N ALA A 5 15.50 -34.05 12.01
CA ALA A 5 14.73 -33.07 11.27
C ALA A 5 15.57 -32.51 10.13
N VAL A 6 15.07 -32.56 8.92
CA VAL A 6 15.69 -31.93 7.76
C VAL A 6 15.36 -30.42 7.84
N PRO A 7 16.37 -29.55 7.96
CA PRO A 7 16.09 -28.11 8.02
C PRO A 7 15.53 -27.64 6.68
N LEU A 8 14.48 -26.84 6.73
CA LEU A 8 13.95 -26.19 5.55
C LEU A 8 14.94 -25.13 5.05
N PRO A 9 15.08 -24.95 3.73
CA PRO A 9 15.81 -23.81 3.20
C PRO A 9 15.30 -22.50 3.81
N GLN A 10 16.19 -21.57 4.15
CA GLN A 10 15.83 -20.32 4.82
C GLN A 10 14.76 -19.50 4.06
N GLU A 11 14.78 -19.60 2.75
CA GLU A 11 13.81 -18.95 1.86
C GLU A 11 12.40 -19.52 1.95
N TRP A 12 12.22 -20.78 2.37
CA TRP A 12 10.91 -21.42 2.48
C TRP A 12 10.13 -20.98 3.74
N GLY A 13 10.83 -20.44 4.73
CA GLY A 13 10.21 -19.92 5.96
C GLY A 13 9.83 -18.43 5.91
N ARG A 14 10.15 -17.72 4.82
CA ARG A 14 9.82 -16.30 4.67
C ARG A 14 8.46 -16.11 4.03
N SER A 15 7.63 -15.22 4.59
CA SER A 15 6.40 -14.82 3.93
C SER A 15 6.70 -14.02 2.65
N ALA A 16 5.91 -14.26 1.60
CA ALA A 16 6.05 -13.53 0.35
C ALA A 16 5.84 -12.02 0.54
N TYR A 17 4.90 -11.64 1.41
CA TYR A 17 4.65 -10.25 1.74
C TYR A 17 5.84 -9.58 2.44
N ARG A 18 6.45 -10.26 3.42
CA ARG A 18 7.64 -9.71 4.09
C ARG A 18 8.80 -9.51 3.13
N SER A 19 9.03 -10.47 2.23
CA SER A 19 10.05 -10.34 1.19
C SER A 19 9.75 -9.17 0.24
N PHE A 20 8.48 -8.93 -0.05
CA PHE A 20 8.04 -7.78 -0.83
C PHE A 20 8.37 -6.46 -0.11
N LEU A 21 8.02 -6.32 1.18
CA LEU A 21 8.35 -5.12 1.97
C LEU A 21 9.86 -4.85 2.01
N GLU A 22 10.67 -5.89 2.18
CA GLU A 22 12.13 -5.76 2.19
C GLU A 22 12.66 -5.24 0.85
N ARG A 23 12.11 -5.70 -0.28
CA ARG A 23 12.50 -5.20 -1.62
C ARG A 23 12.09 -3.76 -1.88
N GLU A 24 10.93 -3.35 -1.37
CA GLU A 24 10.47 -1.96 -1.47
C GLU A 24 11.37 -0.99 -0.70
N GLY A 25 11.98 -1.44 0.41
CA GLY A 25 12.98 -0.69 1.16
C GLY A 25 12.46 0.57 1.86
N LEU A 26 11.14 0.67 2.06
CA LEU A 26 10.53 1.78 2.77
C LEU A 26 10.64 1.62 4.30
N PRO A 27 10.51 2.71 5.07
CA PRO A 27 10.34 2.60 6.51
C PRO A 27 9.18 1.67 6.85
N LEU A 28 9.38 0.82 7.85
CA LEU A 28 8.36 -0.08 8.38
C LEU A 28 8.04 0.32 9.82
N ILE A 29 6.79 0.74 10.04
CA ILE A 29 6.27 1.07 11.36
C ILE A 29 5.50 -0.14 11.86
N SER A 30 5.86 -0.65 13.02
CA SER A 30 5.21 -1.80 13.64
C SER A 30 4.87 -1.52 15.11
N GLY A 31 3.86 -2.20 15.62
CA GLY A 31 3.38 -2.07 16.99
C GLY A 31 1.87 -2.20 17.05
N LEU A 32 1.29 -1.95 18.22
CA LEU A 32 -0.16 -2.06 18.43
C LEU A 32 -0.93 -0.89 17.82
N ALA A 33 -0.30 0.27 17.70
CA ALA A 33 -0.96 1.48 17.23
C ALA A 33 0.04 2.44 16.56
N VAL A 34 -0.50 3.33 15.74
CA VAL A 34 0.20 4.52 15.23
C VAL A 34 -0.50 5.73 15.83
N ASP A 35 0.23 6.54 16.60
CA ASP A 35 -0.35 7.65 17.34
C ASP A 35 -0.90 8.76 16.45
N ASP A 36 -0.19 9.10 15.38
CA ASP A 36 -0.57 10.16 14.47
C ASP A 36 -0.06 9.89 13.04
N LEU A 37 -0.97 9.57 12.16
CA LEU A 37 -0.68 9.30 10.74
C LEU A 37 -0.08 10.51 10.00
N LYS A 38 -0.34 11.72 10.47
CA LYS A 38 0.22 12.95 9.89
C LYS A 38 1.73 13.08 10.15
N ARG A 39 2.21 12.45 11.21
CA ARG A 39 3.61 12.52 11.65
C ARG A 39 4.47 11.33 11.23
N VAL A 40 3.89 10.35 10.58
CA VAL A 40 4.65 9.21 10.06
C VAL A 40 5.71 9.70 9.09
N GLU A 41 6.96 9.33 9.33
CA GLU A 41 8.06 9.62 8.43
C GLU A 41 7.97 8.76 7.18
N VAL A 42 8.05 9.39 6.02
CA VAL A 42 7.96 8.75 4.72
C VAL A 42 9.27 8.91 3.94
N ALA A 43 9.62 7.90 3.16
CA ALA A 43 10.79 7.91 2.28
C ALA A 43 10.37 7.87 0.80
N SER A 44 11.30 8.11 -0.09
CA SER A 44 11.07 8.00 -1.53
C SER A 44 10.59 6.60 -1.91
N TRP A 45 9.54 6.54 -2.71
CA TRP A 45 8.93 5.32 -3.23
C TRP A 45 8.94 5.31 -4.76
N PRO A 46 10.07 4.93 -5.38
CA PRO A 46 10.24 5.06 -6.83
C PRO A 46 9.21 4.27 -7.65
N ARG A 47 8.77 3.10 -7.17
CA ARG A 47 7.76 2.29 -7.86
C ARG A 47 6.44 3.03 -8.07
N LEU A 48 6.09 3.92 -7.15
CA LEU A 48 4.83 4.69 -7.19
C LEU A 48 5.00 6.16 -7.60
N ASP A 49 6.21 6.63 -7.89
CA ASP A 49 6.50 8.06 -8.10
C ASP A 49 5.99 8.93 -6.93
N ALA A 50 6.14 8.44 -5.70
CA ALA A 50 5.57 9.00 -4.49
C ALA A 50 6.56 8.89 -3.32
N ARG A 51 6.06 9.12 -2.11
CA ARG A 51 6.74 8.81 -0.86
C ARG A 51 5.84 7.93 0.00
N GLY A 52 6.42 7.12 0.88
CA GLY A 52 5.60 6.25 1.71
C GLY A 52 6.36 5.61 2.86
N ALA A 53 5.59 4.92 3.68
CA ALA A 53 6.04 4.06 4.76
C ALA A 53 5.03 2.94 4.96
N TYR A 54 5.50 1.71 5.18
CA TYR A 54 4.63 0.59 5.51
C TYR A 54 4.26 0.58 6.99
N ILE A 55 3.07 0.06 7.27
CA ILE A 55 2.54 -0.13 8.61
C ILE A 55 2.15 -1.60 8.76
N GLN A 56 2.68 -2.25 9.80
CA GLN A 56 2.28 -3.59 10.24
C GLN A 56 1.81 -3.52 11.69
N LEU A 57 0.51 -3.59 11.90
CA LEU A 57 -0.04 -3.61 13.26
C LEU A 57 0.04 -5.03 13.83
N THR A 58 0.56 -5.11 15.05
CA THR A 58 0.70 -6.37 15.78
C THR A 58 -0.65 -7.05 15.95
N GLY A 59 -0.76 -8.31 15.51
CA GLY A 59 -1.97 -9.10 15.52
C GLY A 59 -2.76 -9.12 14.21
N ALA A 60 -2.38 -8.29 13.22
CA ALA A 60 -3.01 -8.24 11.91
C ALA A 60 -2.04 -8.53 10.75
N GLU A 61 -0.76 -8.76 11.04
CA GLU A 61 0.35 -8.78 10.08
C GLU A 61 0.20 -9.77 8.92
N ASP A 62 -0.51 -10.87 9.17
CA ASP A 62 -0.64 -11.96 8.20
C ASP A 62 -1.84 -11.79 7.25
N THR A 63 -2.78 -10.93 7.59
CA THR A 63 -4.02 -10.73 6.82
C THR A 63 -4.17 -9.31 6.29
N ASP A 64 -3.90 -8.31 7.14
CA ASP A 64 -4.10 -6.92 6.83
C ASP A 64 -2.78 -6.15 6.94
N GLY A 65 -2.44 -5.44 5.91
CA GLY A 65 -1.32 -4.52 5.86
C GLY A 65 -1.79 -3.09 5.68
N GLY A 66 -0.87 -2.17 5.83
CA GLY A 66 -1.15 -0.77 5.56
C GLY A 66 0.10 -0.03 5.12
N TYR A 67 -0.13 1.13 4.58
CA TYR A 67 0.95 2.08 4.28
C TYR A 67 0.42 3.51 4.28
N VAL A 68 1.29 4.44 4.64
CA VAL A 68 1.07 5.85 4.38
C VAL A 68 1.65 6.17 3.01
N LEU A 69 0.84 6.78 2.17
CA LEU A 69 1.22 7.28 0.85
C LEU A 69 1.19 8.80 0.87
N GLU A 70 2.24 9.41 0.34
CA GLU A 70 2.30 10.84 0.15
C GLU A 70 2.52 11.14 -1.34
N VAL A 71 1.50 11.72 -1.98
CA VAL A 71 1.55 12.13 -3.38
C VAL A 71 2.12 13.53 -3.45
N PRO A 72 3.23 13.75 -4.17
CA PRO A 72 3.87 15.08 -4.22
C PRO A 72 2.94 16.13 -4.80
N SER A 73 3.18 17.40 -4.42
CA SER A 73 2.40 18.53 -4.90
C SER A 73 2.43 18.62 -6.44
N GLY A 74 1.25 18.77 -7.03
CA GLY A 74 1.08 18.81 -8.48
C GLY A 74 1.38 17.51 -9.22
N GLY A 75 1.66 16.42 -8.48
CA GLY A 75 2.03 15.14 -9.03
C GLY A 75 0.91 14.11 -9.03
N ALA A 76 1.25 12.92 -9.47
CA ALA A 76 0.41 11.75 -9.48
C ALA A 76 1.26 10.51 -9.20
N THR A 77 0.64 9.46 -8.67
CA THR A 77 1.31 8.17 -8.54
C THR A 77 1.53 7.52 -9.90
N ALA A 78 2.47 6.58 -9.98
CA ALA A 78 2.48 5.62 -11.08
C ALA A 78 1.16 4.82 -11.09
N ALA A 79 0.80 4.28 -12.24
CA ALA A 79 -0.36 3.41 -12.35
C ALA A 79 -0.09 2.06 -11.72
N GLU A 80 -1.05 1.54 -10.97
CA GLU A 80 -1.01 0.21 -10.36
C GLU A 80 -2.19 -0.64 -10.79
N GLN A 81 -2.01 -1.95 -10.68
CA GLN A 81 -3.06 -2.96 -10.82
C GLN A 81 -2.70 -4.13 -9.92
N HIS A 82 -3.61 -4.59 -9.10
CA HIS A 82 -3.38 -5.72 -8.18
C HIS A 82 -4.67 -6.49 -7.88
N LEU A 83 -4.52 -7.68 -7.29
CA LEU A 83 -5.61 -8.59 -6.96
C LEU A 83 -6.00 -8.58 -5.48
N PHE A 84 -5.37 -7.77 -4.65
CA PHE A 84 -5.77 -7.59 -3.27
C PHE A 84 -6.69 -6.38 -3.11
N GLU A 85 -7.51 -6.41 -2.06
CA GLU A 85 -8.39 -5.29 -1.72
C GLU A 85 -7.60 -4.16 -1.09
N GLU A 86 -8.03 -2.93 -1.39
CA GLU A 86 -7.38 -1.73 -0.91
C GLU A 86 -8.40 -0.62 -0.64
N VAL A 87 -8.33 -0.07 0.56
CA VAL A 87 -9.17 1.04 1.01
C VAL A 87 -8.28 2.20 1.41
N PHE A 88 -8.57 3.38 0.90
CA PHE A 88 -7.87 4.61 1.22
C PHE A 88 -8.68 5.53 2.13
N PHE A 89 -8.01 6.06 3.14
CA PHE A 89 -8.49 7.17 3.95
C PHE A 89 -7.60 8.39 3.72
N VAL A 90 -8.18 9.53 3.38
CA VAL A 90 -7.42 10.77 3.14
C VAL A 90 -7.11 11.45 4.46
N VAL A 91 -5.84 11.40 4.86
CA VAL A 91 -5.32 12.01 6.10
C VAL A 91 -5.18 13.52 5.95
N GLY A 92 -4.77 13.99 4.77
CA GLY A 92 -4.62 15.41 4.49
C GLY A 92 -4.46 15.68 3.00
N GLY A 93 -5.01 16.80 2.55
CA GLY A 93 -4.96 17.23 1.17
C GLY A 93 -6.24 16.97 0.38
N ARG A 94 -6.14 17.10 -0.93
CA ARG A 94 -7.23 16.90 -1.89
C ARG A 94 -6.68 16.38 -3.21
N GLY A 95 -7.49 15.67 -3.95
CA GLY A 95 -7.08 15.15 -5.25
C GLY A 95 -8.18 14.36 -5.93
N SER A 96 -7.78 13.50 -6.83
CA SER A 96 -8.69 12.59 -7.53
C SER A 96 -8.05 11.24 -7.76
N THR A 97 -8.87 10.22 -7.90
CA THR A 97 -8.45 8.89 -8.33
C THR A 97 -9.03 8.60 -9.69
N GLU A 98 -8.20 8.14 -10.59
CA GLU A 98 -8.59 7.63 -11.90
C GLU A 98 -8.53 6.10 -11.88
N ILE A 99 -9.58 5.45 -12.35
CA ILE A 99 -9.71 3.99 -12.44
C ILE A 99 -10.03 3.61 -13.88
N TRP A 100 -9.39 2.56 -14.39
CA TRP A 100 -9.72 2.03 -15.73
C TRP A 100 -9.49 0.52 -15.82
N ASN A 101 -10.11 -0.11 -16.78
CA ASN A 101 -9.95 -1.53 -17.08
C ASN A 101 -9.28 -1.73 -18.45
N ARG A 102 -8.94 -2.98 -18.76
CA ARG A 102 -8.32 -3.34 -20.06
C ARG A 102 -9.22 -3.09 -21.26
N ALA A 103 -10.55 -3.05 -21.07
CA ALA A 103 -11.50 -2.74 -22.11
C ALA A 103 -11.62 -1.24 -22.41
N GLY A 104 -10.91 -0.38 -21.66
CA GLY A 104 -10.86 1.06 -21.87
C GLY A 104 -11.94 1.84 -21.14
N ALA A 105 -12.84 1.19 -20.39
CA ALA A 105 -13.76 1.92 -19.51
C ALA A 105 -12.98 2.63 -18.42
N ARG A 106 -13.26 3.92 -18.25
CA ARG A 106 -12.53 4.83 -17.35
C ARG A 106 -13.49 5.66 -16.53
N GLN A 107 -13.15 5.84 -15.26
CA GLN A 107 -13.90 6.67 -14.32
C GLN A 107 -12.92 7.41 -13.41
N SER A 108 -13.30 8.58 -12.95
CA SER A 108 -12.57 9.32 -11.93
C SER A 108 -13.53 9.88 -10.89
N PHE A 109 -13.01 10.10 -9.69
CA PHE A 109 -13.72 10.76 -8.59
C PHE A 109 -12.74 11.59 -7.76
N GLU A 110 -13.25 12.61 -7.12
CA GLU A 110 -12.48 13.51 -6.27
C GLU A 110 -12.55 13.10 -4.81
N TRP A 111 -11.53 13.48 -4.05
CA TRP A 111 -11.44 13.27 -2.62
C TRP A 111 -10.74 14.44 -1.93
N GLN A 112 -10.99 14.57 -0.64
CA GLN A 112 -10.39 15.55 0.25
C GLN A 112 -10.15 14.95 1.63
N THR A 113 -9.50 15.70 2.52
CA THR A 113 -9.27 15.28 3.90
C THR A 113 -10.54 14.71 4.53
N GLY A 114 -10.44 13.48 5.08
CA GLY A 114 -11.55 12.75 5.67
C GLY A 114 -12.33 11.85 4.69
N SER A 115 -12.06 11.91 3.39
CA SER A 115 -12.66 10.98 2.42
C SER A 115 -12.20 9.55 2.63
N LEU A 116 -13.09 8.61 2.34
CA LEU A 116 -12.84 7.17 2.34
C LEU A 116 -13.27 6.59 0.99
N PHE A 117 -12.41 5.78 0.36
CA PHE A 117 -12.75 5.13 -0.90
C PHE A 117 -12.00 3.80 -1.05
N ALA A 118 -12.47 2.94 -1.93
CA ALA A 118 -11.85 1.67 -2.26
C ALA A 118 -11.47 1.63 -3.75
N ILE A 119 -10.47 0.82 -4.06
CA ILE A 119 -10.07 0.50 -5.42
C ILE A 119 -10.70 -0.87 -5.78
N PRO A 120 -11.49 -0.95 -6.85
CA PRO A 120 -12.02 -2.23 -7.32
C PRO A 120 -10.90 -3.19 -7.72
N LEU A 121 -11.05 -4.46 -7.37
CA LEU A 121 -10.07 -5.50 -7.69
C LEU A 121 -9.73 -5.53 -9.18
N ASN A 122 -8.46 -5.75 -9.47
CA ASN A 122 -7.93 -5.96 -10.81
C ASN A 122 -8.17 -4.79 -11.78
N THR A 123 -8.41 -3.59 -11.27
CA THR A 123 -8.48 -2.37 -12.05
C THR A 123 -7.15 -1.63 -12.01
N PHE A 124 -6.80 -0.99 -13.11
CA PHE A 124 -5.73 0.01 -13.07
C PHE A 124 -6.21 1.24 -12.32
N HIS A 125 -5.34 1.84 -11.56
CA HIS A 125 -5.66 3.08 -10.86
C HIS A 125 -4.44 3.98 -10.72
N ARG A 126 -4.72 5.26 -10.52
CA ARG A 126 -3.73 6.31 -10.28
C ARG A 126 -4.34 7.40 -9.41
N LEU A 127 -3.57 7.91 -8.46
CA LEU A 127 -3.97 9.01 -7.60
C LEU A 127 -3.29 10.29 -8.06
N HIS A 128 -4.07 11.37 -8.17
CA HIS A 128 -3.61 12.70 -8.55
C HIS A 128 -3.74 13.65 -7.36
N ASN A 129 -2.68 14.40 -7.06
CA ASN A 129 -2.76 15.47 -6.08
C ASN A 129 -3.36 16.73 -6.75
N GLY A 130 -4.45 17.22 -6.20
CA GLY A 130 -5.14 18.43 -6.68
C GLY A 130 -4.52 19.75 -6.20
N SER A 131 -3.45 19.71 -5.40
CA SER A 131 -2.73 20.89 -4.93
C SER A 131 -1.36 20.99 -5.58
N GLY A 132 -1.05 22.16 -6.14
CA GLY A 132 0.29 22.46 -6.63
C GLY A 132 1.26 22.97 -5.55
N ARG A 133 0.84 23.01 -4.28
CA ARG A 133 1.62 23.62 -3.19
C ARG A 133 1.98 22.63 -2.09
N GLU A 134 1.10 21.67 -1.80
CA GLU A 134 1.23 20.77 -0.68
C GLU A 134 1.08 19.31 -1.13
N PRO A 135 1.81 18.37 -0.51
CA PRO A 135 1.59 16.96 -0.76
C PRO A 135 0.21 16.54 -0.24
N ALA A 136 -0.35 15.49 -0.82
CA ALA A 136 -1.53 14.82 -0.29
C ALA A 136 -1.11 13.54 0.42
N ARG A 137 -1.65 13.30 1.62
CA ARG A 137 -1.32 12.15 2.43
C ARG A 137 -2.55 11.26 2.64
N LEU A 138 -2.38 9.99 2.34
CA LEU A 138 -3.43 8.97 2.47
C LEU A 138 -2.90 7.79 3.29
N LEU A 139 -3.81 7.15 4.03
CA LEU A 139 -3.59 5.82 4.59
C LEU A 139 -4.26 4.81 3.67
N ALA A 140 -3.52 3.79 3.25
CA ALA A 140 -4.09 2.60 2.64
C ALA A 140 -4.15 1.46 3.65
N VAL A 141 -5.25 0.71 3.64
CA VAL A 141 -5.39 -0.57 4.33
C VAL A 141 -5.70 -1.62 3.27
N THR A 142 -5.01 -2.74 3.33
CA THR A 142 -5.00 -3.70 2.23
C THR A 142 -4.92 -5.15 2.72
N THR A 143 -5.51 -6.07 1.96
CA THR A 143 -5.38 -7.51 2.15
C THR A 143 -4.16 -8.10 1.44
N ALA A 144 -3.21 -7.28 1.00
CA ALA A 144 -1.99 -7.71 0.33
C ALA A 144 -1.21 -8.79 1.10
N PRO A 145 -1.04 -8.74 2.45
CA PRO A 145 -0.36 -9.81 3.17
C PRO A 145 -0.98 -11.17 2.93
N LEU A 146 -2.29 -11.28 3.04
CA LEU A 146 -3.02 -12.52 2.84
C LEU A 146 -2.84 -13.05 1.41
N LEU A 147 -3.09 -12.20 0.41
CA LEU A 147 -3.04 -12.60 -1.00
C LEU A 147 -1.62 -12.92 -1.46
N MET A 148 -0.64 -12.11 -1.10
CA MET A 148 0.76 -12.37 -1.46
C MET A 148 1.29 -13.65 -0.81
N ASN A 149 0.92 -13.93 0.44
CA ASN A 149 1.35 -15.14 1.14
C ASN A 149 0.69 -16.41 0.59
N LEU A 150 -0.55 -16.31 0.08
CA LEU A 150 -1.25 -17.44 -0.53
C LEU A 150 -0.83 -17.69 -1.98
N LEU A 151 -0.71 -16.64 -2.77
CA LEU A 151 -0.54 -16.73 -4.22
C LEU A 151 0.90 -16.49 -4.69
N HIS A 152 1.73 -15.90 -3.83
CA HIS A 152 3.13 -15.50 -4.09
C HIS A 152 3.31 -14.51 -5.25
N ASN A 153 2.25 -14.17 -5.97
CA ASN A 153 2.27 -13.22 -7.08
C ASN A 153 0.85 -12.64 -7.31
N VAL A 154 0.67 -11.36 -7.05
CA VAL A 154 -0.62 -10.65 -7.16
C VAL A 154 -0.49 -9.26 -7.78
#